data_9d09d77e9297a51df17c45d4d9b2fb83
#
_entry.id   9d09d77e9297a51df17c45d4d9b2fb83
#
_cell.length_a   1.000
_cell.length_b   1.000
_cell.length_c   1.000
_cell.angle_alpha   90.00
_cell.angle_beta   90.00
_cell.angle_gamma   90.00
#
_symmetry.space_group_name_H-M   'P 1'
#
loop_
_entity.id
_entity.type
_entity.pdbx_description
1 polymer ?
#
loop_
_entity_poly.entity_id
_entity_poly.type
_entity_poly.pdbx_seq_one_letter_code
_entity_poly.pdbx_strand_id
1 'polypeptide(L)'
;VNAFYYEKLVYLASMILRRANAADYRVQLNELKIGIAAGADDPQLGRNPLLPRSIRFSAWLTLHMPRLWQWACRNFLKDRQ
;
A
#
# COMPACT_ATOMS: atom_id res chain seq x y z
N VAL A 1 11.42 -10.77 3.27
CA VAL A 1 10.86 -9.79 2.32
C VAL A 1 11.82 -8.61 2.25
N ASN A 2 12.28 -8.23 1.06
CA ASN A 2 13.14 -7.06 0.95
C ASN A 2 12.30 -5.77 0.80
N ALA A 3 12.93 -4.63 1.17
CA ALA A 3 12.24 -3.34 1.18
C ALA A 3 11.73 -2.94 -0.21
N PHE A 4 12.47 -3.25 -1.25
CA PHE A 4 12.11 -2.92 -2.62
C PHE A 4 10.82 -3.63 -3.05
N TYR A 5 10.72 -4.91 -2.74
CA TYR A 5 9.53 -5.71 -3.05
C TYR A 5 8.31 -5.22 -2.26
N TYR A 6 8.52 -4.92 -0.98
CA TYR A 6 7.45 -4.40 -0.11
C TYR A 6 6.92 -3.06 -0.63
N GLU A 7 7.81 -2.16 -1.00
CA GLU A 7 7.44 -0.86 -1.57
C GLU A 7 6.60 -1.04 -2.83
N LYS A 8 6.97 -2.00 -3.67
CA LYS A 8 6.23 -2.30 -4.88
C LYS A 8 4.81 -2.79 -4.59
N LEU A 9 4.66 -3.65 -3.56
CA LEU A 9 3.33 -4.13 -3.15
C LEU A 9 2.44 -2.96 -2.70
N VAL A 10 2.98 -2.07 -1.88
CA VAL A 10 2.25 -0.89 -1.40
C VAL A 10 1.86 0.01 -2.56
N TYR A 11 2.77 0.23 -3.48
CA TYR A 11 2.53 1.05 -4.66
C TYR A 11 1.39 0.47 -5.52
N LEU A 12 1.42 -0.82 -5.79
CA LEU A 12 0.39 -1.48 -6.58
C LEU A 12 -0.98 -1.43 -5.91
N ALA A 13 -1.03 -1.63 -4.59
CA ALA A 13 -2.28 -1.53 -3.85
C ALA A 13 -2.85 -0.12 -3.93
N SER A 14 -2.01 0.90 -3.81
CA SER A 14 -2.43 2.30 -3.92
C SER A 14 -2.96 2.62 -5.31
N MET A 15 -2.32 2.09 -6.35
CA MET A 15 -2.80 2.26 -7.74
C MET A 15 -4.19 1.67 -7.93
N ILE A 16 -4.44 0.50 -7.38
CA ILE A 16 -5.76 -0.14 -7.48
C ILE A 16 -6.81 0.70 -6.75
N LEU A 17 -6.49 1.17 -5.55
CA LEU A 17 -7.43 1.95 -4.75
C LEU A 17 -7.80 3.29 -5.42
N ARG A 18 -6.93 3.83 -6.25
CA ARG A 18 -7.19 5.07 -6.98
C ARG A 18 -8.19 4.91 -8.12
N ARG A 19 -8.39 3.69 -8.59
CA ARG A 19 -9.26 3.45 -9.75
C ARG A 19 -10.72 3.55 -9.37
N ALA A 20 -11.54 4.08 -10.29
CA ALA A 20 -12.99 4.14 -10.09
C ALA A 20 -13.60 2.74 -10.00
N ASN A 21 -12.98 1.76 -10.65
CA ASN A 21 -13.43 0.37 -10.66
C ASN A 21 -12.63 -0.50 -9.68
N ALA A 22 -12.22 0.06 -8.55
CA ALA A 22 -11.40 -0.65 -7.57
C ALA A 22 -12.07 -1.96 -7.09
N ALA A 23 -13.39 -2.00 -7.03
CA ALA A 23 -14.12 -3.19 -6.61
C ALA A 23 -13.87 -4.39 -7.54
N ASP A 24 -13.56 -4.15 -8.81
CA ASP A 24 -13.28 -5.22 -9.78
C ASP A 24 -11.93 -5.90 -9.51
N TYR A 25 -11.08 -5.26 -8.71
CA TYR A 25 -9.74 -5.75 -8.36
C TYR A 25 -9.66 -6.27 -6.94
N ARG A 26 -10.82 -6.63 -6.34
CA ARG A 26 -10.87 -7.04 -4.93
C ARG A 26 -9.98 -8.24 -4.62
N VAL A 27 -9.94 -9.23 -5.51
CA VAL A 27 -9.12 -10.43 -5.30
C VAL A 27 -7.63 -10.05 -5.33
N GLN A 28 -7.22 -9.27 -6.33
CA GLN A 28 -5.85 -8.80 -6.46
C GLN A 28 -5.44 -7.94 -5.26
N LEU A 29 -6.33 -7.06 -4.83
CA LEU A 29 -6.08 -6.20 -3.68
C LEU A 29 -5.91 -7.01 -2.41
N ASN A 30 -6.73 -8.05 -2.21
CA ASN A 30 -6.60 -8.92 -1.05
C ASN A 30 -5.26 -9.66 -1.03
N GLU A 31 -4.80 -10.14 -2.17
CA GLU A 31 -3.49 -10.78 -2.28
C GLU A 31 -2.36 -9.81 -1.93
N LEU A 32 -2.46 -8.57 -2.41
CA LEU A 32 -1.49 -7.53 -2.08
C LEU A 32 -1.50 -7.21 -0.58
N LYS A 33 -2.68 -7.15 0.02
CA LYS A 33 -2.82 -6.90 1.47
C LYS A 33 -2.17 -8.01 2.29
N ILE A 34 -2.32 -9.26 1.87
CA ILE A 34 -1.68 -10.39 2.57
C ILE A 34 -0.15 -10.23 2.53
N GLY A 35 0.40 -9.89 1.37
CA GLY A 35 1.83 -9.66 1.22
C GLY A 35 2.32 -8.47 2.04
N ILE A 36 1.55 -7.38 2.07
CA ILE A 36 1.88 -6.19 2.87
C ILE A 36 1.85 -6.51 4.36
N ALA A 37 0.83 -7.25 4.81
CA ALA A 37 0.73 -7.64 6.22
C ALA A 37 1.90 -8.51 6.64
N ALA A 38 2.32 -9.47 5.80
CA ALA A 38 3.47 -10.31 6.08
C ALA A 38 4.75 -9.48 6.19
N GLY A 39 4.92 -8.48 5.31
CA GLY A 39 6.06 -7.57 5.38
C GLY A 39 6.04 -6.69 6.61
N ALA A 40 4.86 -6.23 7.04
CA ALA A 40 4.73 -5.39 8.22
C ALA A 40 5.15 -6.10 9.50
N ASP A 41 5.01 -7.43 9.55
CA ASP A 41 5.41 -8.24 10.69
C ASP A 41 6.89 -8.63 10.67
N ASP A 42 7.62 -8.29 9.61
CA ASP A 42 9.04 -8.61 9.47
C ASP A 42 9.89 -7.57 10.22
N PRO A 43 10.59 -7.96 11.31
CA PRO A 43 11.40 -6.99 12.06
C PRO A 43 12.59 -6.46 11.27
N GLN A 44 13.15 -7.23 10.34
CA GLN A 44 14.25 -6.75 9.50
C GLN A 44 13.79 -5.66 8.56
N LEU A 45 12.60 -5.82 7.98
CA LEU A 45 12.01 -4.82 7.12
C LEU A 45 11.69 -3.55 7.89
N GLY A 46 11.20 -3.68 9.11
CA GLY A 46 10.88 -2.54 9.97
C GLY A 46 12.10 -1.70 10.33
N ARG A 47 13.29 -2.30 10.33
CA ARG A 47 14.56 -1.63 10.64
C ARG A 47 15.33 -1.18 9.40
N ASN A 48 14.83 -1.47 8.21
CA ASN A 48 15.54 -1.18 6.98
C ASN A 48 15.50 0.33 6.70
N PRO A 49 16.66 1.03 6.67
CA PRO A 49 16.69 2.48 6.42
C PRO A 49 16.33 2.83 4.98
N LEU A 50 16.34 1.87 4.07
CA LEU A 50 15.96 2.09 2.68
C LEU A 50 14.44 2.16 2.49
N LEU A 51 13.67 1.80 3.52
CA LEU A 51 12.21 1.85 3.44
C LEU A 51 11.71 3.21 3.94
N PRO A 52 11.16 4.07 3.04
CA PRO A 52 10.66 5.38 3.45
C PRO A 52 9.51 5.29 4.44
N ARG A 53 9.41 6.29 5.32
CA ARG A 53 8.30 6.39 6.26
C ARG A 53 6.96 6.53 5.56
N SER A 54 6.93 7.22 4.43
CA SER A 54 5.70 7.37 3.64
C SER A 54 5.16 6.03 3.17
N ILE A 55 6.05 5.10 2.81
CA ILE A 55 5.64 3.76 2.41
C ILE A 55 5.06 2.98 3.59
N ARG A 56 5.67 3.10 4.77
CA ARG A 56 5.16 2.46 5.99
C ARG A 56 3.77 2.99 6.35
N PHE A 57 3.59 4.30 6.25
CA PHE A 57 2.31 4.93 6.54
C PHE A 57 1.25 4.50 5.52
N SER A 58 1.61 4.48 4.23
CA SER A 58 0.70 4.02 3.18
C SER A 58 0.29 2.56 3.36
N ALA A 59 1.24 1.71 3.76
CA ALA A 59 0.95 0.31 4.05
C ALA A 59 -0.02 0.17 5.21
N TRP A 60 0.20 0.92 6.29
CA TRP A 60 -0.70 0.91 7.45
C TRP A 60 -2.11 1.34 7.06
N LEU A 61 -2.23 2.42 6.29
CA LEU A 61 -3.53 2.90 5.82
C LEU A 61 -4.21 1.87 4.92
N THR A 62 -3.45 1.21 4.05
CA THR A 62 -4.00 0.19 3.16
C THR A 62 -4.57 -0.99 3.94
N LEU A 63 -3.91 -1.37 5.04
CA LEU A 63 -4.33 -2.50 5.86
C LEU A 63 -5.48 -2.16 6.82
N HIS A 64 -5.45 -0.98 7.41
CA HIS A 64 -6.33 -0.63 8.53
C HIS A 64 -7.42 0.37 8.15
N MET A 65 -7.14 1.28 7.24
CA MET A 65 -8.08 2.34 6.83
C MET A 65 -8.11 2.49 5.31
N PRO A 66 -8.48 1.43 4.57
CA PRO A 66 -8.41 1.46 3.11
C PRO A 66 -9.34 2.50 2.48
N ARG A 67 -10.49 2.77 3.08
CA ARG A 67 -11.43 3.75 2.55
C ARG A 67 -10.88 5.17 2.68
N LEU A 68 -10.26 5.49 3.80
CA LEU A 68 -9.61 6.78 4.00
C LEU A 68 -8.44 6.94 3.04
N TRP A 69 -7.63 5.90 2.89
CA TRP A 69 -6.49 5.91 1.99
C TRP A 69 -6.94 6.06 0.52
N GLN A 70 -8.01 5.37 0.14
CA GLN A 70 -8.60 5.50 -1.18
C GLN A 70 -9.04 6.93 -1.46
N TRP A 71 -9.72 7.55 -0.49
CA TRP A 71 -10.14 8.94 -0.60
C TRP A 71 -8.94 9.87 -0.76
N ALA A 72 -7.92 9.68 0.05
CA ALA A 72 -6.71 10.50 0.00
C ALA A 72 -5.99 10.36 -1.34
N CYS A 73 -5.87 9.13 -1.85
CA CYS A 73 -5.24 8.89 -3.14
C CYS A 73 -5.99 9.57 -4.28
N ARG A 74 -7.32 9.56 -4.22
CA ARG A 74 -8.14 10.20 -5.26
C ARG A 74 -8.10 11.71 -5.20
N ASN A 75 -8.02 12.29 -4.00
CA ASN A 75 -8.17 13.74 -3.84
C ASN A 75 -6.85 14.48 -3.71
N PHE A 76 -5.81 13.84 -3.18
CA PHE A 76 -4.52 14.50 -2.94
C PHE A 76 -3.42 14.05 -3.89
N LEU A 77 -3.38 12.77 -4.26
CA LEU A 77 -2.31 12.25 -5.11
C LEU A 77 -2.64 12.33 -6.59
N LYS A 78 -3.92 12.47 -6.92
CA LYS A 78 -4.40 12.53 -8.29
C LYS A 78 -3.79 13.69 -9.07
N ASP A 79 -3.61 14.83 -8.42
CA ASP A 79 -3.17 16.05 -9.08
C ASP A 79 -1.67 16.10 -9.35
N ARG A 80 -0.92 15.08 -8.93
CA ARG A 80 0.52 15.03 -9.13
C ARG A 80 0.95 14.24 -10.36
N GLN A 81 0.01 13.84 -11.15
CA GLN A 81 0.30 13.06 -12.36
C GLN A 81 0.36 13.89 -13.59
#